data_b251b46d5f4767368ef0fb9954a42b08
#
_entry.id   b251b46d5f4767368ef0fb9954a42b08
#
_cell.length_a   1.000
_cell.length_b   1.000
_cell.length_c   1.000
_cell.angle_alpha   90.00
_cell.angle_beta   90.00
_cell.angle_gamma   90.00
#
_symmetry.space_group_name_H-M   'P 1'
#
loop_
_entity.id
_entity.type
_entity.pdbx_description
1 polymer ?
#
loop_
_entity_poly.entity_id
_entity_poly.type
_entity_poly.pdbx_seq_one_letter_code
_entity_poly.pdbx_strand_id
1 'polypeptide(L)'
;EKVGADGVVLMEESETNETHVEFVDGVQFDSAMKSAHLVTDKDKGISVLDNPYVLIVSSPIPNIRQIQSILEHVIKTKRALLIVADVEQQPFQTLVANKVKGNIKINIVDLPGFGPTKQETIEDLAIITGATVINEALGDDLDLVSIDFLGEAAKSITDSKNTVLQIEHETEGLEERIEGVRELVKKETNPFFRKKLEQRLSMLTGKVG
;
A
#
# COMPACT_ATOMS: atom_id res chain seq x y z
N GLU A 1 22.42 10.71 7.76
CA GLU A 1 21.68 11.17 6.56
C GLU A 1 21.19 10.00 5.77
N LYS A 2 19.93 9.82 5.72
CA LYS A 2 19.39 8.62 5.11
C LYS A 2 18.66 8.88 3.82
N VAL A 3 18.03 9.99 3.74
CA VAL A 3 17.11 10.26 2.64
C VAL A 3 17.45 11.62 2.10
N GLY A 4 17.28 11.76 0.79
CA GLY A 4 17.46 13.06 0.17
C GLY A 4 16.35 14.02 0.54
N ALA A 5 16.45 15.24 0.02
CA ALA A 5 15.50 16.31 0.36
C ALA A 5 14.05 15.94 0.01
N ASP A 6 13.86 15.12 -1.01
CA ASP A 6 12.52 14.71 -1.45
C ASP A 6 12.08 13.39 -0.85
N GLY A 7 12.93 12.74 -0.05
CA GLY A 7 12.62 11.44 0.49
C GLY A 7 11.68 11.49 1.66
N VAL A 8 11.15 10.33 2.01
CA VAL A 8 10.26 10.17 3.16
C VAL A 8 11.01 9.42 4.25
N VAL A 9 11.03 10.02 5.41
CA VAL A 9 11.56 9.37 6.60
C VAL A 9 10.41 9.24 7.57
N LEU A 10 10.06 8.01 7.89
CA LEU A 10 8.98 7.76 8.82
C LEU A 10 9.53 7.64 10.23
N MET A 11 9.09 8.54 11.07
CA MET A 11 9.40 8.45 12.48
C MET A 11 8.13 8.79 13.21
N GLU A 12 7.55 7.81 13.83
CA GLU A 12 6.32 8.01 14.55
C GLU A 12 6.64 8.49 15.96
N GLU A 13 6.09 9.61 16.30
CA GLU A 13 6.26 10.12 17.64
C GLU A 13 5.24 9.48 18.54
N SER A 14 5.70 8.90 19.60
CA SER A 14 4.81 8.32 20.58
C SER A 14 4.79 9.21 21.79
N GLU A 15 3.59 9.63 22.16
CA GLU A 15 3.41 10.44 23.34
C GLU A 15 3.44 9.64 24.59
N THR A 16 3.34 8.34 24.47
CA THR A 16 3.24 7.45 25.61
C THR A 16 4.49 6.65 25.85
N ASN A 17 5.43 6.70 24.98
CA ASN A 17 6.68 5.96 25.07
C ASN A 17 6.56 4.45 24.90
N GLU A 18 5.40 3.89 25.16
CA GLU A 18 5.22 2.45 24.98
C GLU A 18 4.94 2.08 23.57
N THR A 19 4.42 2.99 22.79
CA THR A 19 3.98 2.70 21.45
C THR A 19 4.73 3.54 20.45
N HIS A 20 5.99 3.52 20.53
CA HIS A 20 6.75 4.22 19.54
C HIS A 20 7.13 3.29 18.43
N VAL A 21 7.34 3.84 17.27
CA VAL A 21 7.80 3.12 16.11
C VAL A 21 9.23 3.53 15.84
N GLU A 22 10.04 2.55 15.56
CA GLU A 22 11.42 2.82 15.23
C GLU A 22 11.50 3.58 13.94
N PHE A 23 12.59 4.30 13.77
CA PHE A 23 12.88 5.02 12.55
C PHE A 23 12.91 4.06 11.36
N VAL A 24 12.15 4.35 10.33
CA VAL A 24 12.06 3.48 9.16
C VAL A 24 12.14 4.31 7.89
N ASP A 25 13.05 3.95 7.01
CA ASP A 25 13.10 4.51 5.66
C ASP A 25 12.16 3.70 4.79
N GLY A 26 11.33 4.38 4.03
CA GLY A 26 10.41 3.68 3.15
C GLY A 26 9.37 4.59 2.55
N VAL A 27 8.48 3.99 1.77
CA VAL A 27 7.37 4.67 1.15
C VAL A 27 6.20 4.67 2.12
N GLN A 28 5.74 5.86 2.47
CA GLN A 28 4.60 6.01 3.38
C GLN A 28 3.38 6.50 2.64
N PHE A 29 2.23 5.91 2.93
CA PHE A 29 0.96 6.39 2.38
C PHE A 29 -0.13 6.27 3.44
N ASP A 30 -1.20 7.05 3.25
CA ASP A 30 -2.25 7.23 4.24
C ASP A 30 -3.34 6.15 4.19
N SER A 31 -2.92 4.90 4.24
CA SER A 31 -3.85 3.78 4.28
C SER A 31 -3.76 3.11 5.64
N ALA A 32 -4.85 3.19 6.38
CA ALA A 32 -4.95 2.65 7.73
C ALA A 32 -5.40 1.19 7.73
N MET A 33 -5.07 0.50 8.80
CA MET A 33 -5.56 -0.85 9.03
C MET A 33 -7.07 -0.82 9.27
N LYS A 34 -7.80 -1.66 8.57
CA LYS A 34 -9.27 -1.65 8.61
C LYS A 34 -9.87 -2.39 9.80
N SER A 35 -9.09 -3.25 10.44
CA SER A 35 -9.60 -4.03 11.57
C SER A 35 -8.47 -4.35 12.55
N ALA A 36 -8.77 -4.26 13.83
CA ALA A 36 -7.84 -4.63 14.88
C ALA A 36 -7.47 -6.12 14.83
N HIS A 37 -8.30 -6.94 14.17
CA HIS A 37 -7.99 -8.36 14.02
C HIS A 37 -6.86 -8.62 13.03
N LEU A 38 -6.46 -7.60 12.28
CA LEU A 38 -5.36 -7.73 11.31
C LEU A 38 -3.99 -7.47 11.94
N VAL A 39 -3.94 -7.04 13.19
CA VAL A 39 -2.65 -6.78 13.86
C VAL A 39 -1.83 -8.05 13.98
N THR A 40 -0.50 -7.91 13.84
CA THR A 40 0.44 -8.98 14.11
C THR A 40 1.17 -8.74 15.42
N ASP A 41 1.26 -7.50 15.86
CA ASP A 41 1.85 -7.10 17.12
C ASP A 41 0.80 -6.34 17.93
N LYS A 42 0.20 -7.02 18.87
CA LYS A 42 -0.91 -6.46 19.65
C LYS A 42 -0.45 -5.34 20.58
N ASP A 43 0.77 -5.43 21.07
CA ASP A 43 1.29 -4.44 22.02
C ASP A 43 1.48 -3.10 21.33
N LYS A 44 1.95 -3.11 20.09
CA LYS A 44 2.17 -1.89 19.32
C LYS A 44 0.95 -1.50 18.48
N GLY A 45 -0.01 -2.41 18.32
CA GLY A 45 -1.21 -2.14 17.51
C GLY A 45 -0.91 -2.03 16.02
N ILE A 46 0.07 -2.78 15.53
CA ILE A 46 0.51 -2.70 14.14
C ILE A 46 0.43 -4.05 13.45
N SER A 47 0.40 -4.01 12.14
CA SER A 47 0.49 -5.20 11.30
C SER A 47 1.81 -5.14 10.54
N VAL A 48 2.64 -6.16 10.71
CA VAL A 48 3.92 -6.28 10.01
C VAL A 48 3.87 -7.51 9.12
N LEU A 49 4.12 -7.32 7.84
CA LEU A 49 4.20 -8.41 6.88
C LEU A 49 5.60 -8.42 6.28
N ASP A 50 6.25 -9.57 6.34
CA ASP A 50 7.57 -9.75 5.76
C ASP A 50 7.46 -10.26 4.35
N ASN A 51 8.11 -9.58 3.42
CA ASN A 51 8.18 -9.99 2.02
C ASN A 51 6.80 -10.22 1.39
N PRO A 52 5.84 -9.29 1.58
CA PRO A 52 4.48 -9.52 1.10
C PRO A 52 4.34 -9.30 -0.40
N TYR A 53 3.37 -9.98 -0.99
CA TYR A 53 2.82 -9.56 -2.27
C TYR A 53 1.90 -8.37 -2.02
N VAL A 54 1.74 -7.52 -3.03
CA VAL A 54 0.86 -6.35 -2.96
C VAL A 54 -0.18 -6.45 -4.06
N LEU A 55 -1.45 -6.44 -3.67
CA LEU A 55 -2.57 -6.46 -4.60
C LEU A 55 -3.27 -5.11 -4.53
N ILE A 56 -3.37 -4.42 -5.65
CA ILE A 56 -4.02 -3.10 -5.72
C ILE A 56 -5.23 -3.18 -6.64
N VAL A 57 -6.41 -2.95 -6.09
CA VAL A 57 -7.66 -2.97 -6.85
C VAL A 57 -8.39 -1.67 -6.57
N SER A 58 -8.60 -0.84 -7.59
CA SER A 58 -9.26 0.45 -7.41
C SER A 58 -10.78 0.38 -7.49
N SER A 59 -11.33 -0.77 -7.89
CA SER A 59 -12.77 -1.02 -7.82
C SER A 59 -13.07 -1.89 -6.59
N PRO A 60 -14.31 -1.84 -6.06
CA PRO A 60 -14.64 -2.66 -4.90
C PRO A 60 -14.51 -4.15 -5.19
N ILE A 61 -14.18 -4.92 -4.17
CA ILE A 61 -14.12 -6.39 -4.25
C ILE A 61 -15.36 -6.94 -3.55
N PRO A 62 -16.39 -7.34 -4.29
CA PRO A 62 -17.65 -7.77 -3.69
C PRO A 62 -17.66 -9.26 -3.33
N ASN A 63 -16.73 -10.05 -3.85
CA ASN A 63 -16.76 -11.49 -3.69
C ASN A 63 -15.34 -12.04 -3.62
N ILE A 64 -15.11 -12.90 -2.63
CA ILE A 64 -13.79 -13.48 -2.42
C ILE A 64 -13.35 -14.37 -3.59
N ARG A 65 -14.31 -14.96 -4.32
CA ARG A 65 -13.97 -15.81 -5.47
C ARG A 65 -13.18 -15.08 -6.54
N GLN A 66 -13.37 -13.77 -6.65
CA GLN A 66 -12.69 -12.96 -7.66
C GLN A 66 -11.18 -12.87 -7.42
N ILE A 67 -10.73 -13.08 -6.19
CA ILE A 67 -9.31 -13.06 -5.88
C ILE A 67 -8.83 -14.42 -5.36
N GLN A 68 -9.65 -15.47 -5.54
CA GLN A 68 -9.33 -16.78 -5.00
C GLN A 68 -8.02 -17.35 -5.53
N SER A 69 -7.72 -17.18 -6.80
CA SER A 69 -6.48 -17.69 -7.38
C SER A 69 -5.26 -17.05 -6.74
N ILE A 70 -5.37 -15.76 -6.39
CA ILE A 70 -4.30 -15.03 -5.70
C ILE A 70 -4.15 -15.57 -4.28
N LEU A 71 -5.27 -15.78 -3.59
CA LEU A 71 -5.22 -16.30 -2.23
C LEU A 71 -4.61 -17.70 -2.18
N GLU A 72 -4.97 -18.54 -3.12
CA GLU A 72 -4.41 -19.88 -3.22
C GLU A 72 -2.90 -19.84 -3.45
N HIS A 73 -2.45 -18.97 -4.33
CA HIS A 73 -1.03 -18.81 -4.60
C HIS A 73 -0.26 -18.34 -3.35
N VAL A 74 -0.82 -17.37 -2.65
CA VAL A 74 -0.21 -16.81 -1.45
C VAL A 74 -0.10 -17.88 -0.36
N ILE A 75 -1.15 -18.67 -0.17
CA ILE A 75 -1.14 -19.74 0.81
C ILE A 75 -0.13 -20.82 0.42
N LYS A 76 -0.10 -21.16 -0.86
CA LYS A 76 0.80 -22.20 -1.36
C LYS A 76 2.26 -21.80 -1.20
N THR A 77 2.58 -20.54 -1.45
CA THR A 77 3.96 -20.05 -1.33
C THR A 77 4.32 -19.64 0.09
N LYS A 78 3.33 -19.63 1.00
CA LYS A 78 3.51 -19.22 2.39
C LYS A 78 4.01 -17.78 2.53
N ARG A 79 3.71 -16.93 1.56
CA ARG A 79 4.04 -15.51 1.64
C ARG A 79 2.86 -14.74 2.19
N ALA A 80 3.14 -13.52 2.65
CA ALA A 80 2.11 -12.61 3.11
C ALA A 80 1.47 -11.88 1.92
N LEU A 81 0.30 -11.32 2.13
CA LEU A 81 -0.41 -10.53 1.12
C LEU A 81 -0.92 -9.24 1.75
N LEU A 82 -0.59 -8.12 1.12
CA LEU A 82 -1.17 -6.82 1.46
C LEU A 82 -2.19 -6.50 0.38
N ILE A 83 -3.45 -6.32 0.78
CA ILE A 83 -4.51 -5.92 -0.14
C ILE A 83 -4.79 -4.44 0.05
N VAL A 84 -4.61 -3.66 -1.01
CA VAL A 84 -4.92 -2.22 -1.03
C VAL A 84 -6.17 -2.07 -1.88
N ALA A 85 -7.33 -2.06 -1.23
CA ALA A 85 -8.59 -2.10 -1.95
C ALA A 85 -9.76 -1.86 -1.01
N ASP A 86 -10.91 -1.55 -1.60
CA ASP A 86 -12.18 -1.48 -0.87
C ASP A 86 -12.82 -2.87 -0.94
N VAL A 87 -12.57 -3.68 0.09
CA VAL A 87 -13.12 -5.03 0.19
C VAL A 87 -14.45 -4.95 0.89
N GLU A 88 -15.50 -5.45 0.26
CA GLU A 88 -16.83 -5.42 0.86
C GLU A 88 -16.91 -6.30 2.09
N GLN A 89 -17.95 -6.10 2.88
CA GLN A 89 -18.02 -6.67 4.22
C GLN A 89 -17.89 -8.20 4.25
N GLN A 90 -18.58 -8.90 3.38
CA GLN A 90 -18.55 -10.35 3.39
C GLN A 90 -17.16 -10.93 3.07
N PRO A 91 -16.53 -10.56 1.96
CA PRO A 91 -15.17 -11.04 1.71
C PRO A 91 -14.18 -10.56 2.76
N PHE A 92 -14.37 -9.36 3.29
CA PHE A 92 -13.52 -8.84 4.34
C PHE A 92 -13.56 -9.75 5.58
N GLN A 93 -14.76 -10.09 6.03
CA GLN A 93 -14.92 -10.95 7.20
C GLN A 93 -14.33 -12.34 6.98
N THR A 94 -14.48 -12.87 5.78
CA THR A 94 -13.90 -14.17 5.44
C THR A 94 -12.39 -14.14 5.51
N LEU A 95 -11.78 -13.10 4.97
CA LEU A 95 -10.32 -12.94 4.99
C LEU A 95 -9.80 -12.76 6.42
N VAL A 96 -10.48 -11.95 7.22
CA VAL A 96 -10.10 -11.73 8.61
C VAL A 96 -10.20 -13.05 9.41
N ALA A 97 -11.26 -13.81 9.20
CA ALA A 97 -11.43 -15.09 9.88
C ALA A 97 -10.30 -16.06 9.56
N ASN A 98 -9.88 -16.11 8.30
CA ASN A 98 -8.78 -16.98 7.90
C ASN A 98 -7.45 -16.52 8.46
N LYS A 99 -7.25 -15.20 8.57
CA LYS A 99 -6.04 -14.65 9.18
C LYS A 99 -5.99 -15.02 10.67
N VAL A 100 -7.10 -14.88 11.37
CA VAL A 100 -7.17 -15.19 12.81
C VAL A 100 -6.92 -16.67 13.05
N LYS A 101 -7.39 -17.52 12.15
CA LYS A 101 -7.15 -18.97 12.24
C LYS A 101 -5.73 -19.37 11.87
N GLY A 102 -4.94 -18.45 11.34
CA GLY A 102 -3.57 -18.75 10.95
C GLY A 102 -3.42 -19.38 9.57
N ASN A 103 -4.47 -19.39 8.78
CA ASN A 103 -4.44 -19.99 7.44
C ASN A 103 -3.73 -19.12 6.43
N ILE A 104 -3.70 -17.80 6.66
CA ILE A 104 -3.12 -16.85 5.72
C ILE A 104 -2.54 -15.67 6.47
N LYS A 105 -1.44 -15.12 5.94
CA LYS A 105 -0.85 -13.89 6.47
C LYS A 105 -1.30 -12.75 5.59
N ILE A 106 -2.20 -11.92 6.10
CA ILE A 106 -2.84 -10.90 5.28
C ILE A 106 -3.06 -9.61 6.06
N ASN A 107 -3.00 -8.49 5.35
CA ASN A 107 -3.47 -7.20 5.84
C ASN A 107 -4.28 -6.55 4.74
N ILE A 108 -5.31 -5.83 5.12
CA ILE A 108 -6.20 -5.15 4.20
C ILE A 108 -6.26 -3.69 4.60
N VAL A 109 -5.93 -2.80 3.68
CA VAL A 109 -5.91 -1.37 3.92
C VAL A 109 -6.73 -0.65 2.85
N ASP A 110 -7.16 0.56 3.17
CA ASP A 110 -7.89 1.39 2.21
C ASP A 110 -6.98 1.86 1.10
N LEU A 111 -7.59 2.25 -0.01
CA LEU A 111 -6.85 2.88 -1.10
C LEU A 111 -6.29 4.22 -0.64
N PRO A 112 -5.05 4.55 -1.02
CA PRO A 112 -4.43 5.80 -0.57
C PRO A 112 -4.96 7.00 -1.34
N GLY A 113 -4.82 8.18 -0.73
CA GLY A 113 -5.24 9.42 -1.33
C GLY A 113 -6.73 9.64 -1.26
N PHE A 114 -7.18 10.80 -1.69
CA PHE A 114 -8.59 11.11 -1.78
C PHE A 114 -8.77 12.33 -2.68
N GLY A 115 -10.02 12.50 -3.15
CA GLY A 115 -10.34 13.61 -4.03
C GLY A 115 -9.75 13.43 -5.41
N PRO A 116 -9.41 14.54 -6.08
CA PRO A 116 -8.98 14.48 -7.48
C PRO A 116 -7.67 13.73 -7.71
N THR A 117 -6.82 13.59 -6.69
CA THR A 117 -5.51 12.95 -6.84
C THR A 117 -5.52 11.48 -6.45
N LYS A 118 -6.67 10.93 -6.06
CA LYS A 118 -6.73 9.56 -5.57
C LYS A 118 -6.24 8.55 -6.61
N GLN A 119 -6.69 8.67 -7.83
CA GLN A 119 -6.32 7.71 -8.88
C GLN A 119 -4.82 7.77 -9.16
N GLU A 120 -4.26 8.97 -9.23
CA GLU A 120 -2.82 9.13 -9.48
C GLU A 120 -1.99 8.57 -8.32
N THR A 121 -2.47 8.74 -7.09
CA THR A 121 -1.77 8.19 -5.93
C THR A 121 -1.78 6.66 -5.96
N ILE A 122 -2.89 6.06 -6.37
CA ILE A 122 -2.99 4.61 -6.52
C ILE A 122 -2.01 4.12 -7.58
N GLU A 123 -1.91 4.82 -8.70
CA GLU A 123 -1.00 4.47 -9.79
C GLU A 123 0.45 4.64 -9.36
N ASP A 124 0.74 5.68 -8.57
CA ASP A 124 2.08 5.87 -8.02
C ASP A 124 2.49 4.66 -7.17
N LEU A 125 1.57 4.20 -6.32
CA LEU A 125 1.84 3.05 -5.47
C LEU A 125 2.06 1.78 -6.30
N ALA A 126 1.30 1.61 -7.37
CA ALA A 126 1.48 0.46 -8.26
C ALA A 126 2.86 0.46 -8.90
N ILE A 127 3.33 1.62 -9.35
CA ILE A 127 4.66 1.72 -9.94
C ILE A 127 5.73 1.40 -8.91
N ILE A 128 5.59 1.90 -7.69
CA ILE A 128 6.56 1.67 -6.62
C ILE A 128 6.69 0.18 -6.30
N THR A 129 5.58 -0.54 -6.27
CA THR A 129 5.56 -1.95 -5.88
C THR A 129 5.73 -2.90 -7.06
N GLY A 130 5.57 -2.40 -8.29
CA GLY A 130 5.57 -3.25 -9.47
C GLY A 130 4.23 -3.93 -9.71
N ALA A 131 3.19 -3.52 -8.99
CA ALA A 131 1.84 -4.08 -9.15
C ALA A 131 1.15 -3.48 -10.36
N THR A 132 0.14 -4.17 -10.85
CA THR A 132 -0.76 -3.65 -11.89
C THR A 132 -2.09 -3.33 -11.23
N VAL A 133 -2.55 -2.08 -11.35
CA VAL A 133 -3.84 -1.67 -10.78
C VAL A 133 -4.96 -2.31 -11.57
N ILE A 134 -5.91 -2.90 -10.85
CA ILE A 134 -7.10 -3.49 -11.44
C ILE A 134 -8.26 -2.52 -11.24
N ASN A 135 -8.91 -2.15 -12.32
CA ASN A 135 -10.02 -1.19 -12.27
C ASN A 135 -11.10 -1.56 -13.26
N GLU A 136 -12.23 -2.05 -12.76
CA GLU A 136 -13.33 -2.46 -13.60
C GLU A 136 -13.93 -1.30 -14.41
N ALA A 137 -13.85 -0.08 -13.88
CA ALA A 137 -14.34 1.09 -14.60
C ALA A 137 -13.55 1.38 -15.87
N LEU A 138 -12.30 0.88 -15.93
CA LEU A 138 -11.46 1.04 -17.12
C LEU A 138 -11.50 -0.19 -18.04
N GLY A 139 -12.37 -1.14 -17.74
CA GLY A 139 -12.54 -2.33 -18.57
C GLY A 139 -11.83 -3.58 -18.06
N ASP A 140 -11.15 -3.49 -16.94
CA ASP A 140 -10.53 -4.68 -16.36
C ASP A 140 -11.59 -5.61 -15.80
N ASP A 141 -11.34 -6.91 -15.89
CA ASP A 141 -12.26 -7.90 -15.37
C ASP A 141 -11.67 -8.50 -14.10
N LEU A 142 -12.33 -8.25 -12.98
CA LEU A 142 -11.85 -8.72 -11.68
C LEU A 142 -11.78 -10.25 -11.62
N ASP A 143 -12.63 -10.94 -12.39
CA ASP A 143 -12.61 -12.39 -12.46
C ASP A 143 -11.36 -12.94 -13.16
N LEU A 144 -10.66 -12.09 -13.91
CA LEU A 144 -9.45 -12.48 -14.62
C LEU A 144 -8.17 -12.10 -13.89
N VAL A 145 -8.29 -11.66 -12.65
CA VAL A 145 -7.12 -11.27 -11.84
C VAL A 145 -6.23 -12.48 -11.61
N SER A 146 -4.93 -12.31 -11.82
CA SER A 146 -3.96 -13.37 -11.66
C SER A 146 -2.75 -12.90 -10.88
N ILE A 147 -1.85 -13.82 -10.60
CA ILE A 147 -0.62 -13.52 -9.87
C ILE A 147 0.29 -12.52 -10.61
N ASP A 148 0.11 -12.39 -11.91
CA ASP A 148 0.90 -11.43 -12.71
C ASP A 148 0.60 -9.99 -12.33
N PHE A 149 -0.52 -9.74 -11.68
CA PHE A 149 -0.94 -8.40 -11.28
C PHE A 149 -0.36 -7.99 -9.92
N LEU A 150 0.28 -8.92 -9.23
CA LEU A 150 0.83 -8.67 -7.90
C LEU A 150 2.14 -7.90 -7.96
N GLY A 151 2.27 -6.92 -7.06
CA GLY A 151 3.55 -6.29 -6.79
C GLY A 151 4.19 -6.95 -5.57
N GLU A 152 5.31 -6.40 -5.14
CA GLU A 152 6.07 -6.93 -4.01
C GLU A 152 6.67 -5.81 -3.19
N ALA A 153 6.91 -6.12 -1.91
CA ALA A 153 7.65 -5.25 -1.03
C ALA A 153 8.53 -6.12 -0.14
N ALA A 154 9.59 -5.55 0.40
CA ALA A 154 10.43 -6.27 1.35
C ALA A 154 9.74 -6.39 2.70
N LYS A 155 8.99 -5.36 3.09
CA LYS A 155 8.26 -5.35 4.34
C LYS A 155 7.12 -4.36 4.27
N SER A 156 6.02 -4.65 4.97
CA SER A 156 4.87 -3.75 5.10
C SER A 156 4.59 -3.56 6.58
N ILE A 157 4.48 -2.31 7.01
CA ILE A 157 4.14 -1.96 8.39
C ILE A 157 2.95 -1.02 8.35
N THR A 158 1.85 -1.44 8.97
CA THR A 158 0.61 -0.67 8.98
C THR A 158 0.17 -0.39 10.42
N ASP A 159 -0.16 0.85 10.70
CA ASP A 159 -0.73 1.23 11.98
C ASP A 159 -2.17 1.73 11.79
N SER A 160 -2.71 2.48 12.75
CA SER A 160 -4.08 2.97 12.69
C SER A 160 -4.26 4.15 11.74
N LYS A 161 -3.19 4.64 11.12
CA LYS A 161 -3.24 5.83 10.26
C LYS A 161 -2.55 5.64 8.92
N ASN A 162 -1.43 4.94 8.90
CA ASN A 162 -0.56 4.89 7.73
C ASN A 162 -0.02 3.49 7.47
N THR A 163 0.46 3.29 6.26
CA THR A 163 1.21 2.11 5.87
C THR A 163 2.55 2.54 5.32
N VAL A 164 3.60 1.82 5.70
CA VAL A 164 4.95 2.04 5.19
C VAL A 164 5.41 0.78 4.48
N LEU A 165 5.94 0.93 3.28
CA LEU A 165 6.50 -0.17 2.53
C LEU A 165 8.00 0.03 2.35
N GLN A 166 8.76 -0.99 2.67
CA GLN A 166 10.18 -1.03 2.33
C GLN A 166 10.33 -1.75 1.01
N ILE A 167 10.88 -1.07 0.02
CA ILE A 167 11.02 -1.58 -1.34
C ILE A 167 12.51 -1.71 -1.65
N GLU A 168 12.94 -2.91 -1.98
CA GLU A 168 14.35 -3.16 -2.27
C GLU A 168 14.63 -3.45 -3.75
N HIS A 169 13.59 -3.79 -4.51
CA HIS A 169 13.77 -4.05 -5.93
C HIS A 169 13.63 -2.76 -6.74
N GLU A 170 14.22 -2.73 -7.91
CA GLU A 170 14.05 -1.63 -8.83
C GLU A 170 12.72 -1.73 -9.54
N THR A 171 12.16 -0.58 -9.90
CA THR A 171 10.85 -0.52 -10.54
C THR A 171 10.95 0.29 -11.82
N GLU A 172 10.55 -0.32 -12.91
CA GLU A 172 10.56 0.33 -14.21
C GLU A 172 9.60 1.52 -14.21
N GLY A 173 10.03 2.62 -14.78
CA GLY A 173 9.19 3.81 -14.91
C GLY A 173 9.15 4.73 -13.71
N LEU A 174 9.78 4.35 -12.60
CA LEU A 174 9.73 5.17 -11.38
C LEU A 174 10.41 6.52 -11.57
N GLU A 175 11.59 6.54 -12.17
CA GLU A 175 12.32 7.80 -12.40
C GLU A 175 11.54 8.77 -13.28
N GLU A 176 10.94 8.27 -14.33
CA GLU A 176 10.14 9.08 -15.24
C GLU A 176 8.91 9.64 -14.51
N ARG A 177 8.30 8.84 -13.66
CA ARG A 177 7.14 9.28 -12.88
C ARG A 177 7.53 10.39 -11.90
N ILE A 178 8.67 10.25 -11.25
CA ILE A 178 9.18 11.26 -10.32
C ILE A 178 9.40 12.57 -11.05
N GLU A 179 10.07 12.54 -12.21
CA GLU A 179 10.31 13.75 -12.99
C GLU A 179 9.00 14.40 -13.44
N GLY A 180 8.02 13.60 -13.85
CA GLY A 180 6.71 14.11 -14.24
C GLY A 180 6.03 14.85 -13.11
N VAL A 181 6.07 14.30 -11.91
CA VAL A 181 5.44 14.95 -10.75
C VAL A 181 6.21 16.22 -10.35
N ARG A 182 7.55 16.19 -10.43
CA ARG A 182 8.35 17.38 -10.17
C ARG A 182 7.97 18.54 -11.07
N GLU A 183 7.78 18.27 -12.35
CA GLU A 183 7.35 19.28 -13.30
C GLU A 183 5.98 19.83 -12.94
N LEU A 184 5.06 18.96 -12.53
CA LEU A 184 3.74 19.42 -12.11
C LEU A 184 3.80 20.32 -10.88
N VAL A 185 4.66 19.99 -9.93
CA VAL A 185 4.85 20.82 -8.72
C VAL A 185 5.35 22.21 -9.11
N LYS A 186 6.30 22.30 -10.03
CA LYS A 186 6.85 23.59 -10.48
C LYS A 186 5.81 24.45 -11.16
N LYS A 187 4.87 23.84 -11.88
CA LYS A 187 3.87 24.58 -12.66
C LYS A 187 2.61 24.91 -11.87
N GLU A 188 2.35 24.20 -10.79
CA GLU A 188 1.13 24.40 -10.03
C GLU A 188 1.21 25.66 -9.19
N THR A 189 0.24 26.54 -9.34
CA THR A 189 0.19 27.80 -8.60
C THR A 189 -0.78 27.76 -7.43
N ASN A 190 -1.73 26.84 -7.43
CA ASN A 190 -2.70 26.71 -6.36
C ASN A 190 -2.05 25.98 -5.17
N PRO A 191 -1.95 26.61 -3.98
CA PRO A 191 -1.27 26.01 -2.83
C PRO A 191 -1.84 24.66 -2.41
N PHE A 192 -3.14 24.49 -2.51
CA PHE A 192 -3.79 23.23 -2.12
C PHE A 192 -3.37 22.08 -3.04
N PHE A 193 -3.47 22.29 -4.35
CA PHE A 193 -3.10 21.24 -5.30
C PHE A 193 -1.59 21.03 -5.33
N ARG A 194 -0.81 22.08 -5.14
CA ARG A 194 0.63 21.95 -5.06
C ARG A 194 1.03 21.05 -3.89
N LYS A 195 0.39 21.23 -2.75
CA LYS A 195 0.65 20.40 -1.58
C LYS A 195 0.35 18.92 -1.86
N LYS A 196 -0.73 18.64 -2.58
CA LYS A 196 -1.08 17.27 -2.96
C LYS A 196 -0.02 16.65 -3.87
N LEU A 197 0.49 17.44 -4.82
CA LEU A 197 1.56 16.98 -5.70
C LEU A 197 2.85 16.74 -4.93
N GLU A 198 3.16 17.60 -3.97
CA GLU A 198 4.34 17.40 -3.13
C GLU A 198 4.23 16.15 -2.29
N GLN A 199 3.04 15.82 -1.81
CA GLN A 199 2.81 14.58 -1.08
C GLN A 199 3.05 13.35 -1.97
N ARG A 200 2.60 13.41 -3.22
CA ARG A 200 2.87 12.34 -4.18
C ARG A 200 4.38 12.20 -4.42
N LEU A 201 5.06 13.32 -4.61
CA LEU A 201 6.49 13.32 -4.85
C LEU A 201 7.25 12.71 -3.68
N SER A 202 6.88 13.06 -2.45
CA SER A 202 7.49 12.48 -1.26
C SER A 202 7.31 10.97 -1.19
N MET A 203 6.13 10.49 -1.54
CA MET A 203 5.87 9.05 -1.55
C MET A 203 6.73 8.34 -2.59
N LEU A 204 6.81 8.90 -3.79
CA LEU A 204 7.57 8.29 -4.88
C LEU A 204 9.07 8.27 -4.58
N THR A 205 9.59 9.36 -4.02
CA THR A 205 11.02 9.47 -3.75
C THR A 205 11.44 8.73 -2.48
N GLY A 206 10.49 8.36 -1.63
CA GLY A 206 10.76 7.58 -0.44
C GLY A 206 11.43 6.25 -0.72
N LYS A 207 11.17 5.68 -1.89
CA LYS A 207 11.81 4.44 -2.30
C LYS A 207 13.30 4.63 -2.62
N VAL A 208 13.64 5.83 -3.06
CA VAL A 208 14.99 6.13 -3.56
C VAL A 208 15.91 6.60 -2.45
N GLY A 209 15.33 6.99 -1.32
CA GLY A 209 16.04 7.54 -0.16
C GLY A 209 17.01 6.62 0.57
#